data_8a5f2a01ff7620f19e5ca73ece57a8ba
#
_entry.id   8a5f2a01ff7620f19e5ca73ece57a8ba
#
_cell.length_a   1.000
_cell.length_b   1.000
_cell.length_c   1.000
_cell.angle_alpha   90.00
_cell.angle_beta   90.00
_cell.angle_gamma   90.00
#
_symmetry.space_group_name_H-M   'P 1'
#
loop_
_entity.id
_entity.type
_entity.pdbx_description
1 polymer ?
#
loop_
_entity_poly.entity_id
_entity_poly.type
_entity_poly.pdbx_seq_one_letter_code
_entity_poly.pdbx_strand_id
1 'polypeptide(L)'
;MSSRFSALILASLGMACMPPTVVTTTPGTGPAITYSAGLNGAAIDPALPSRLDSMITAAIAGGVAPGAAVAVGRNGRIAYMRGYGRLDWHDSTSLPVDSATLYDMASLTKVIATTTAAMAMEEANLLDIELPVSSYLPELNAPDKAGITVRHLLIHRGGLEAFAALFKTFRGREQYLQQINERPSKYAPGAQMIYSDWDLILLQLILEKLSGRTLDTLVNERIFQPLGMADTRYQPPAEWKNRIAPTEVDSTRGGLVWGIVHDENAWAIGGVAGHAGLFSTARDLSVFAQMMLNGGEYNGTRILRPATIARWTSRQGKETSRALGWDTPSKNSSAGRYFSPRSFGHTGFTGTSIWIDPEKNLFVILLTNRVNPTRENSRHVPLRRAVADAVQEAALGAPLINWESRQ
;
A
#
# COMPACT_ATOMS: atom_id res chain seq x y z
N MET A 1 -51.89 45.81 43.40
CA MET A 1 -51.15 45.94 42.11
C MET A 1 -50.00 44.99 42.15
N SER A 2 -50.17 43.81 41.49
CA SER A 2 -49.23 42.69 41.52
C SER A 2 -48.43 42.68 40.22
N SER A 3 -47.12 42.79 40.30
CA SER A 3 -46.21 42.61 39.20
C SER A 3 -45.69 41.18 39.19
N ARG A 4 -46.03 40.49 38.10
CA ARG A 4 -45.53 39.11 37.82
C ARG A 4 -44.17 39.22 37.15
N PHE A 5 -43.14 38.65 37.76
CA PHE A 5 -41.85 38.36 37.11
C PHE A 5 -41.92 37.03 36.41
N SER A 6 -41.78 37.01 35.08
CA SER A 6 -41.58 35.79 34.27
C SER A 6 -40.12 35.46 34.27
N ALA A 7 -39.76 34.28 34.80
CA ALA A 7 -38.42 33.72 34.71
C ALA A 7 -38.28 32.98 33.40
N LEU A 8 -37.32 33.42 32.56
CA LEU A 8 -36.89 32.69 31.34
C LEU A 8 -35.93 31.58 31.78
N ILE A 9 -36.36 30.33 31.56
CA ILE A 9 -35.50 29.17 31.75
C ILE A 9 -34.75 28.94 30.44
N LEU A 10 -33.43 29.19 30.43
CA LEU A 10 -32.53 28.75 29.35
C LEU A 10 -32.28 27.23 29.51
N ALA A 11 -32.83 26.47 28.60
CA ALA A 11 -32.49 25.05 28.47
C ALA A 11 -31.13 24.91 27.71
N SER A 12 -30.08 24.59 28.46
CA SER A 12 -28.80 24.16 27.86
C SER A 12 -28.96 22.75 27.27
N LEU A 13 -29.00 22.65 25.94
CA LEU A 13 -28.82 21.35 25.26
C LEU A 13 -27.38 20.86 25.50
N GLY A 14 -27.23 19.99 26.44
CA GLY A 14 -26.02 19.20 26.61
C GLY A 14 -25.91 18.21 25.43
N MET A 15 -24.97 18.46 24.53
CA MET A 15 -24.57 17.48 23.51
C MET A 15 -23.89 16.30 24.22
N ALA A 16 -24.66 15.23 24.48
CA ALA A 16 -24.13 13.98 24.97
C ALA A 16 -23.24 13.36 23.87
N CYS A 17 -21.95 13.32 24.14
CA CYS A 17 -20.98 12.58 23.36
C CYS A 17 -21.33 11.09 23.47
N MET A 18 -21.99 10.50 22.48
CA MET A 18 -22.22 9.08 22.44
C MET A 18 -20.86 8.36 22.27
N PRO A 19 -20.57 7.37 23.12
CA PRO A 19 -19.38 6.54 22.90
C PRO A 19 -19.50 5.81 21.55
N PRO A 20 -18.40 5.58 20.84
CA PRO A 20 -18.42 4.87 19.57
C PRO A 20 -19.00 3.49 19.78
N THR A 21 -20.05 3.16 19.05
CA THR A 21 -20.66 1.83 19.04
C THR A 21 -19.61 0.82 18.64
N VAL A 22 -19.17 -0.01 19.57
CA VAL A 22 -18.35 -1.18 19.28
C VAL A 22 -19.24 -2.14 18.48
N VAL A 23 -19.02 -2.20 17.18
CA VAL A 23 -19.64 -3.22 16.32
C VAL A 23 -18.98 -4.54 16.72
N THR A 24 -19.63 -5.32 17.57
CA THR A 24 -19.27 -6.72 17.80
C THR A 24 -19.61 -7.48 16.52
N THR A 25 -18.62 -7.75 15.70
CA THR A 25 -18.75 -8.61 14.53
C THR A 25 -18.83 -10.06 14.99
N THR A 26 -19.96 -10.71 14.72
CA THR A 26 -20.06 -12.18 14.80
C THR A 26 -19.00 -12.77 13.85
N PRO A 27 -18.23 -13.79 14.23
CA PRO A 27 -17.29 -14.42 13.31
C PRO A 27 -18.01 -14.93 12.08
N GLY A 28 -17.71 -14.36 10.92
CA GLY A 28 -18.25 -14.79 9.64
C GLY A 28 -17.49 -16.02 9.11
N THR A 29 -18.00 -16.62 8.06
CA THR A 29 -17.51 -17.89 7.48
C THR A 29 -16.59 -17.71 6.27
N GLY A 30 -15.99 -16.55 6.09
CA GLY A 30 -15.04 -16.32 4.98
C GLY A 30 -13.78 -17.19 5.11
N PRO A 31 -13.31 -17.84 4.03
CA PRO A 31 -12.21 -18.78 4.12
C PRO A 31 -10.88 -18.10 4.43
N ALA A 32 -10.17 -18.57 5.44
CA ALA A 32 -8.76 -18.25 5.66
C ALA A 32 -7.88 -18.85 4.57
N ILE A 33 -6.71 -18.25 4.34
CA ILE A 33 -5.71 -18.86 3.45
C ILE A 33 -5.27 -20.21 4.02
N THR A 34 -5.33 -21.23 3.17
CA THR A 34 -4.78 -22.53 3.52
C THR A 34 -3.31 -22.59 3.11
N TYR A 35 -2.42 -22.72 4.08
CA TYR A 35 -0.98 -22.90 3.87
C TYR A 35 -0.62 -24.36 3.55
N SER A 36 -1.59 -25.25 3.39
CA SER A 36 -1.32 -26.66 3.05
C SER A 36 -0.76 -26.75 1.62
N ALA A 37 0.43 -27.29 1.53
CA ALA A 37 1.17 -27.55 0.32
C ALA A 37 0.31 -28.25 -0.75
N GLY A 38 0.00 -27.52 -1.82
CA GLY A 38 -0.67 -28.17 -2.92
C GLY A 38 -0.91 -27.25 -4.10
N LEU A 39 0.09 -27.17 -4.99
CA LEU A 39 -0.07 -26.59 -6.33
C LEU A 39 -1.35 -27.09 -7.01
N ASN A 40 -1.67 -28.39 -6.88
CA ASN A 40 -2.88 -29.00 -7.43
C ASN A 40 -4.17 -28.39 -6.85
N GLY A 41 -4.24 -28.13 -5.54
CA GLY A 41 -5.41 -27.50 -4.91
C GLY A 41 -5.58 -26.04 -5.29
N ALA A 42 -4.51 -25.36 -5.66
CA ALA A 42 -4.52 -23.99 -6.16
C ALA A 42 -4.71 -23.91 -7.70
N ALA A 43 -4.77 -25.05 -8.40
CA ALA A 43 -4.80 -25.13 -9.85
C ALA A 43 -3.63 -24.37 -10.51
N ILE A 44 -2.42 -24.55 -9.98
CA ILE A 44 -1.16 -24.00 -10.49
C ILE A 44 -0.31 -25.14 -11.05
N ASP A 45 0.35 -24.89 -12.19
CA ASP A 45 1.28 -25.82 -12.82
C ASP A 45 2.39 -26.22 -11.84
N PRO A 46 2.61 -27.55 -11.63
CA PRO A 46 3.67 -28.05 -10.76
C PRO A 46 5.09 -27.61 -11.14
N ALA A 47 5.33 -27.15 -12.35
CA ALA A 47 6.62 -26.63 -12.79
C ALA A 47 6.92 -25.20 -12.31
N LEU A 48 5.93 -24.46 -11.78
CA LEU A 48 6.13 -23.07 -11.34
C LEU A 48 7.25 -22.92 -10.31
N PRO A 49 7.33 -23.72 -9.23
CA PRO A 49 8.41 -23.60 -8.25
C PRO A 49 9.81 -23.63 -8.88
N SER A 50 10.09 -24.59 -9.72
CA SER A 50 11.40 -24.72 -10.39
C SER A 50 11.69 -23.54 -11.31
N ARG A 51 10.67 -22.99 -11.99
CA ARG A 51 10.82 -21.78 -12.83
C ARG A 51 11.16 -20.56 -11.98
N LEU A 52 10.45 -20.35 -10.87
CA LEU A 52 10.71 -19.22 -9.94
C LEU A 52 12.07 -19.38 -9.27
N ASP A 53 12.43 -20.60 -8.83
CA ASP A 53 13.73 -20.89 -8.23
C ASP A 53 14.87 -20.51 -9.18
N SER A 54 14.83 -20.98 -10.43
CA SER A 54 15.82 -20.66 -11.44
C SER A 54 15.91 -19.16 -11.73
N MET A 55 14.76 -18.51 -11.92
CA MET A 55 14.66 -17.10 -12.29
C MET A 55 15.19 -16.20 -11.18
N ILE A 56 14.78 -16.41 -9.93
CA ILE A 56 15.13 -15.55 -8.81
C ILE A 56 16.56 -15.77 -8.37
N THR A 57 17.03 -17.03 -8.36
CA THR A 57 18.43 -17.33 -8.07
C THR A 57 19.37 -16.69 -9.11
N ALA A 58 19.02 -16.77 -10.39
CA ALA A 58 19.77 -16.11 -11.45
C ALA A 58 19.76 -14.59 -11.30
N ALA A 59 18.62 -13.99 -10.89
CA ALA A 59 18.51 -12.57 -10.66
C ALA A 59 19.40 -12.10 -9.47
N ILE A 60 19.42 -12.85 -8.38
CA ILE A 60 20.30 -12.58 -7.23
C ILE A 60 21.78 -12.69 -7.67
N ALA A 61 22.15 -13.77 -8.35
CA ALA A 61 23.50 -13.95 -8.89
C ALA A 61 23.89 -12.83 -9.87
N GLY A 62 22.92 -12.30 -10.62
CA GLY A 62 23.08 -11.15 -11.52
C GLY A 62 23.06 -9.79 -10.82
N GLY A 63 23.03 -9.73 -9.48
CA GLY A 63 23.11 -8.50 -8.70
C GLY A 63 21.84 -7.68 -8.70
N VAL A 64 20.66 -8.30 -8.87
CA VAL A 64 19.36 -7.59 -8.82
C VAL A 64 19.02 -7.16 -7.39
N ALA A 65 19.20 -8.03 -6.41
CA ALA A 65 19.02 -7.79 -5.00
C ALA A 65 19.78 -8.86 -4.21
N PRO A 66 20.17 -8.62 -2.95
CA PRO A 66 20.84 -9.66 -2.14
C PRO A 66 19.89 -10.80 -1.78
N GLY A 67 18.59 -10.52 -1.68
CA GLY A 67 17.57 -11.51 -1.42
C GLY A 67 16.18 -11.09 -1.91
N ALA A 68 15.28 -12.06 -1.90
CA ALA A 68 13.90 -11.88 -2.30
C ALA A 68 12.96 -12.80 -1.51
N ALA A 69 11.73 -12.34 -1.26
CA ALA A 69 10.64 -13.19 -0.82
C ALA A 69 9.50 -13.16 -1.85
N VAL A 70 8.96 -14.32 -2.19
CA VAL A 70 7.85 -14.47 -3.15
C VAL A 70 6.70 -15.18 -2.50
N ALA A 71 5.48 -14.70 -2.76
CA ALA A 71 4.27 -15.44 -2.47
C ALA A 71 3.33 -15.43 -3.68
N VAL A 72 2.75 -16.58 -3.96
CA VAL A 72 1.72 -16.78 -4.98
C VAL A 72 0.53 -17.45 -4.33
N GLY A 73 -0.63 -16.80 -4.40
CA GLY A 73 -1.88 -17.38 -3.93
C GLY A 73 -2.89 -17.48 -5.04
N ARG A 74 -3.68 -18.56 -5.04
CA ARG A 74 -4.79 -18.76 -5.98
C ARG A 74 -5.87 -19.62 -5.35
N ASN A 75 -7.13 -19.28 -5.64
CA ASN A 75 -8.31 -20.04 -5.18
C ASN A 75 -8.34 -20.23 -3.64
N GLY A 76 -7.95 -19.21 -2.88
CA GLY A 76 -7.93 -19.26 -1.42
C GLY A 76 -6.77 -20.08 -0.82
N ARG A 77 -5.75 -20.42 -1.62
CA ARG A 77 -4.61 -21.24 -1.19
C ARG A 77 -3.29 -20.55 -1.52
N ILE A 78 -2.30 -20.71 -0.66
CA ILE A 78 -0.91 -20.39 -0.98
C ILE A 78 -0.38 -21.53 -1.86
N ALA A 79 -0.20 -21.22 -3.14
CA ALA A 79 0.40 -22.13 -4.09
C ALA A 79 1.92 -22.21 -3.95
N TYR A 80 2.54 -21.08 -3.62
CA TYR A 80 3.98 -20.97 -3.44
C TYR A 80 4.34 -19.84 -2.49
N MET A 81 5.30 -20.10 -1.59
CA MET A 81 5.87 -19.06 -0.72
C MET A 81 7.30 -19.45 -0.35
N ARG A 82 8.27 -18.59 -0.69
CA ARG A 82 9.69 -18.87 -0.45
C ARG A 82 10.53 -17.60 -0.34
N GLY A 83 11.54 -17.64 0.54
CA GLY A 83 12.65 -16.70 0.58
C GLY A 83 13.86 -17.20 -0.21
N TYR A 84 14.65 -16.28 -0.75
CA TYR A 84 15.84 -16.53 -1.54
C TYR A 84 16.97 -15.59 -1.13
N GLY A 85 18.20 -16.07 -1.18
CA GLY A 85 19.36 -15.26 -0.87
C GLY A 85 19.44 -14.84 0.59
N ARG A 86 19.97 -13.68 0.83
CA ARG A 86 20.27 -13.14 2.17
C ARG A 86 19.74 -11.72 2.35
N LEU A 87 19.74 -11.22 3.58
CA LEU A 87 19.27 -9.87 3.90
C LEU A 87 20.12 -8.77 3.23
N ASP A 88 21.43 -9.01 3.10
CA ASP A 88 22.37 -8.11 2.43
C ASP A 88 23.44 -8.91 1.65
N TRP A 89 24.39 -8.21 1.02
CA TRP A 89 25.46 -8.82 0.21
C TRP A 89 26.63 -9.41 1.02
N HIS A 90 26.60 -9.39 2.35
CA HIS A 90 27.66 -9.92 3.21
C HIS A 90 27.44 -11.40 3.55
N ASP A 91 27.87 -12.29 2.67
CA ASP A 91 27.60 -13.74 2.75
C ASP A 91 27.89 -14.41 4.09
N SER A 92 28.94 -13.97 4.81
CA SER A 92 29.37 -14.61 6.05
C SER A 92 28.58 -14.21 7.29
N THR A 93 27.92 -13.06 7.28
CA THR A 93 27.24 -12.47 8.46
C THR A 93 25.75 -12.22 8.26
N SER A 94 25.31 -12.13 7.02
CA SER A 94 23.90 -11.88 6.69
C SER A 94 23.04 -13.12 6.88
N LEU A 95 21.85 -12.94 7.43
CA LEU A 95 20.87 -14.03 7.61
C LEU A 95 20.16 -14.36 6.29
N PRO A 96 19.73 -15.62 6.12
CA PRO A 96 18.92 -15.99 4.95
C PRO A 96 17.56 -15.30 4.97
N VAL A 97 17.03 -15.03 3.79
CA VAL A 97 15.66 -14.53 3.61
C VAL A 97 14.68 -15.69 3.71
N ASP A 98 13.58 -15.46 4.42
CA ASP A 98 12.43 -16.35 4.51
C ASP A 98 11.08 -15.63 4.28
N SER A 99 9.96 -16.33 4.47
CA SER A 99 8.62 -15.75 4.31
C SER A 99 8.21 -14.76 5.41
N ALA A 100 8.97 -14.72 6.51
CA ALA A 100 8.77 -13.83 7.65
C ALA A 100 9.78 -12.68 7.68
N THR A 101 10.64 -12.57 6.67
CA THR A 101 11.55 -11.44 6.49
C THR A 101 10.74 -10.18 6.21
N LEU A 102 11.00 -9.12 6.99
CA LEU A 102 10.37 -7.82 6.80
C LEU A 102 11.11 -7.01 5.74
N TYR A 103 10.34 -6.36 4.90
CA TYR A 103 10.82 -5.41 3.90
C TYR A 103 10.21 -4.04 4.13
N ASP A 104 10.97 -2.99 3.83
CA ASP A 104 10.39 -1.65 3.67
C ASP A 104 9.51 -1.66 2.41
N MET A 105 8.23 -1.43 2.60
CA MET A 105 7.21 -1.48 1.54
C MET A 105 7.31 -0.31 0.57
N ALA A 106 8.01 0.77 0.94
CA ALA A 106 8.04 1.99 0.17
C ALA A 106 6.61 2.38 -0.28
N SER A 107 6.39 2.62 -1.58
CA SER A 107 5.08 3.03 -2.09
C SER A 107 3.97 1.98 -2.00
N LEU A 108 4.23 0.73 -1.65
CA LEU A 108 3.14 -0.19 -1.29
C LEU A 108 2.37 0.30 -0.05
N THR A 109 2.99 1.13 0.79
CA THR A 109 2.34 1.85 1.89
C THR A 109 1.07 2.57 1.42
N LYS A 110 1.13 3.21 0.25
CA LYS A 110 0.02 3.97 -0.33
C LYS A 110 -1.25 3.13 -0.43
N VAL A 111 -1.12 1.87 -0.85
CA VAL A 111 -2.28 1.01 -1.10
C VAL A 111 -2.65 0.14 0.09
N ILE A 112 -1.67 -0.42 0.79
CA ILE A 112 -1.92 -1.35 1.91
C ILE A 112 -2.45 -0.60 3.13
N ALA A 113 -1.89 0.58 3.43
CA ALA A 113 -2.26 1.39 4.58
C ALA A 113 -3.24 2.51 4.19
N THR A 114 -2.76 3.53 3.50
CA THR A 114 -3.46 4.82 3.33
C THR A 114 -4.73 4.69 2.49
N THR A 115 -4.66 4.07 1.32
CA THR A 115 -5.84 3.86 0.46
C THR A 115 -6.86 2.96 1.13
N THR A 116 -6.43 1.86 1.76
CA THR A 116 -7.36 0.94 2.45
C THR A 116 -8.07 1.63 3.63
N ALA A 117 -7.37 2.48 4.38
CA ALA A 117 -7.99 3.31 5.42
C ALA A 117 -8.99 4.33 4.83
N ALA A 118 -8.65 4.95 3.70
CA ALA A 118 -9.56 5.88 3.02
C ALA A 118 -10.82 5.16 2.52
N MET A 119 -10.70 3.96 1.96
CA MET A 119 -11.83 3.10 1.58
C MET A 119 -12.76 2.84 2.77
N ALA A 120 -12.20 2.46 3.91
CA ALA A 120 -12.98 2.18 5.12
C ALA A 120 -13.67 3.45 5.68
N MET A 121 -13.02 4.61 5.62
CA MET A 121 -13.63 5.86 6.04
C MET A 121 -14.72 6.35 5.10
N GLU A 122 -14.58 6.12 3.80
CA GLU A 122 -15.66 6.41 2.85
C GLU A 122 -16.87 5.52 3.10
N GLU A 123 -16.66 4.22 3.36
CA GLU A 123 -17.77 3.31 3.74
C GLU A 123 -18.49 3.73 5.02
N ALA A 124 -17.77 4.35 5.94
CA ALA A 124 -18.31 4.90 7.18
C ALA A 124 -18.96 6.29 7.00
N ASN A 125 -19.02 6.83 5.78
CA ASN A 125 -19.48 8.19 5.44
C ASN A 125 -18.73 9.31 6.18
N LEU A 126 -17.47 9.05 6.54
CA LEU A 126 -16.57 10.05 7.15
C LEU A 126 -15.74 10.79 6.10
N LEU A 127 -15.48 10.17 4.96
CA LEU A 127 -14.71 10.71 3.85
C LEU A 127 -15.59 10.74 2.59
N ASP A 128 -15.72 11.90 1.96
CA ASP A 128 -16.25 12.07 0.60
C ASP A 128 -15.09 12.44 -0.32
N ILE A 129 -14.77 11.56 -1.26
CA ILE A 129 -13.62 11.75 -2.17
C ILE A 129 -13.86 12.84 -3.22
N GLU A 130 -15.09 13.29 -3.43
CA GLU A 130 -15.44 14.36 -4.37
C GLU A 130 -15.26 15.75 -3.77
N LEU A 131 -15.18 15.87 -2.44
CA LEU A 131 -14.97 17.14 -1.78
C LEU A 131 -13.55 17.66 -1.97
N PRO A 132 -13.38 19.00 -2.02
CA PRO A 132 -12.06 19.62 -2.00
C PRO A 132 -11.27 19.23 -0.75
N VAL A 133 -9.96 19.06 -0.91
CA VAL A 133 -9.03 18.78 0.20
C VAL A 133 -9.13 19.86 1.28
N SER A 134 -9.32 21.13 0.90
CA SER A 134 -9.50 22.26 1.82
C SER A 134 -10.73 22.14 2.72
N SER A 135 -11.74 21.33 2.36
CA SER A 135 -12.87 21.03 3.25
C SER A 135 -12.44 20.23 4.48
N TYR A 136 -11.38 19.46 4.36
CA TYR A 136 -10.80 18.67 5.45
C TYR A 136 -9.59 19.35 6.08
N LEU A 137 -8.75 19.98 5.24
CA LEU A 137 -7.52 20.67 5.62
C LEU A 137 -7.63 22.16 5.20
N PRO A 138 -8.28 23.02 6.02
CA PRO A 138 -8.42 24.46 5.71
C PRO A 138 -7.07 25.17 5.54
N GLU A 139 -6.00 24.60 6.08
CA GLU A 139 -4.64 25.09 5.95
C GLU A 139 -4.10 24.98 4.51
N LEU A 140 -4.69 24.10 3.67
CA LEU A 140 -4.40 24.04 2.24
C LEU A 140 -5.26 25.07 1.49
N ASN A 141 -4.90 26.33 1.58
CA ASN A 141 -5.72 27.49 1.19
C ASN A 141 -5.14 28.33 0.05
N ALA A 142 -3.98 27.95 -0.49
CA ALA A 142 -3.42 28.66 -1.64
C ALA A 142 -4.38 28.56 -2.85
N PRO A 143 -4.57 29.68 -3.62
CA PRO A 143 -5.58 29.73 -4.66
C PRO A 143 -5.45 28.63 -5.73
N ASP A 144 -4.24 28.22 -6.04
CA ASP A 144 -3.93 27.15 -7.01
C ASP A 144 -4.21 25.73 -6.47
N LYS A 145 -4.54 25.59 -5.19
CA LYS A 145 -4.90 24.33 -4.51
C LYS A 145 -6.41 24.16 -4.32
N ALA A 146 -7.19 25.24 -4.47
CA ALA A 146 -8.62 25.26 -4.13
C ALA A 146 -9.45 24.19 -4.86
N GLY A 147 -9.06 23.81 -6.08
CA GLY A 147 -9.74 22.80 -6.89
C GLY A 147 -9.27 21.36 -6.68
N ILE A 148 -8.34 21.10 -5.77
CA ILE A 148 -7.85 19.74 -5.50
C ILE A 148 -8.89 18.99 -4.68
N THR A 149 -9.48 17.92 -5.23
CA THR A 149 -10.36 16.99 -4.49
C THR A 149 -9.57 15.80 -3.94
N VAL A 150 -10.14 15.07 -2.99
CA VAL A 150 -9.52 13.82 -2.50
C VAL A 150 -9.38 12.80 -3.62
N ARG A 151 -10.34 12.74 -4.57
CA ARG A 151 -10.20 11.93 -5.78
C ARG A 151 -8.96 12.28 -6.59
N HIS A 152 -8.65 13.56 -6.76
CA HIS A 152 -7.45 13.99 -7.47
C HIS A 152 -6.17 13.48 -6.81
N LEU A 153 -6.10 13.45 -5.47
CA LEU A 153 -4.98 12.86 -4.74
C LEU A 153 -4.85 11.36 -5.05
N LEU A 154 -5.95 10.62 -4.98
CA LEU A 154 -5.97 9.17 -5.20
C LEU A 154 -5.55 8.74 -6.61
N ILE A 155 -5.77 9.57 -7.62
CA ILE A 155 -5.39 9.28 -9.01
C ILE A 155 -4.17 10.07 -9.49
N HIS A 156 -3.47 10.73 -8.58
CA HIS A 156 -2.28 11.55 -8.86
C HIS A 156 -2.53 12.66 -9.89
N ARG A 157 -3.67 13.33 -9.76
CA ARG A 157 -4.08 14.49 -10.58
C ARG A 157 -4.27 15.77 -9.76
N GLY A 158 -3.66 15.85 -8.57
CA GLY A 158 -3.71 17.04 -7.72
C GLY A 158 -3.00 18.27 -8.27
N GLY A 159 -2.17 18.11 -9.30
CA GLY A 159 -1.34 19.21 -9.81
C GLY A 159 -0.06 19.42 -9.01
N LEU A 160 0.21 18.58 -8.03
CA LEU A 160 1.39 18.68 -7.18
C LEU A 160 2.64 18.13 -7.89
N GLU A 161 3.82 18.60 -7.50
CA GLU A 161 5.08 18.06 -8.03
C GLU A 161 5.31 16.62 -7.55
N ALA A 162 6.08 15.85 -8.30
CA ALA A 162 6.35 14.45 -7.99
C ALA A 162 7.11 14.28 -6.66
N PHE A 163 8.14 15.10 -6.47
CA PHE A 163 9.08 15.01 -5.36
C PHE A 163 9.81 16.35 -5.16
N ALA A 164 10.12 16.67 -3.92
CA ALA A 164 11.14 17.66 -3.54
C ALA A 164 11.88 17.16 -2.30
N ALA A 165 13.15 17.49 -2.18
CA ALA A 165 13.99 17.07 -1.06
C ALA A 165 13.74 17.93 0.18
N LEU A 166 12.48 17.99 0.65
CA LEU A 166 12.07 18.79 1.81
C LEU A 166 12.76 18.30 3.09
N PHE A 167 13.07 17.02 3.17
CA PHE A 167 13.79 16.41 4.29
C PHE A 167 15.14 17.07 4.62
N LYS A 168 15.73 17.83 3.70
CA LYS A 168 16.98 18.55 3.97
C LYS A 168 16.79 19.71 4.93
N THR A 169 15.60 20.33 4.95
CA THR A 169 15.32 21.57 5.67
C THR A 169 14.17 21.47 6.65
N PHE A 170 13.12 20.69 6.28
CA PHE A 170 11.86 20.69 7.01
C PHE A 170 11.65 19.37 7.76
N ARG A 171 10.89 19.45 8.88
CA ARG A 171 10.56 18.31 9.74
C ARG A 171 9.12 18.36 10.19
N GLY A 172 8.51 17.19 10.33
CA GLY A 172 7.16 17.04 10.86
C GLY A 172 6.06 17.39 9.86
N ARG A 173 4.83 16.99 10.21
CA ARG A 173 3.65 17.09 9.33
C ARG A 173 3.24 18.52 9.01
N GLU A 174 3.32 19.41 10.00
CA GLU A 174 2.91 20.81 9.86
C GLU A 174 3.76 21.56 8.83
N GLN A 175 5.10 21.44 8.93
CA GLN A 175 5.99 22.08 7.98
C GLN A 175 5.81 21.51 6.56
N TYR A 176 5.54 20.21 6.43
CA TYR A 176 5.26 19.60 5.13
C TYR A 176 3.95 20.12 4.53
N LEU A 177 2.87 20.22 5.33
CA LEU A 177 1.60 20.81 4.87
C LEU A 177 1.80 22.26 4.43
N GLN A 178 2.53 23.05 5.21
CA GLN A 178 2.86 24.44 4.85
C GLN A 178 3.63 24.48 3.52
N GLN A 179 4.67 23.66 3.35
CA GLN A 179 5.45 23.61 2.11
C GLN A 179 4.62 23.16 0.90
N ILE A 180 3.73 22.19 1.06
CA ILE A 180 2.82 21.75 -0.02
C ILE A 180 1.87 22.91 -0.39
N ASN A 181 1.39 23.68 0.58
CA ASN A 181 0.53 24.84 0.33
C ASN A 181 1.25 25.98 -0.40
N GLU A 182 2.48 26.32 0.03
CA GLU A 182 3.26 27.43 -0.50
C GLU A 182 3.88 27.17 -1.89
N ARG A 183 4.19 25.92 -2.21
CA ARG A 183 4.85 25.57 -3.48
C ARG A 183 3.84 25.61 -4.63
N PRO A 184 4.18 26.23 -5.79
CA PRO A 184 3.23 26.37 -6.88
C PRO A 184 2.84 25.03 -7.49
N SER A 185 1.58 24.87 -7.83
CA SER A 185 1.10 23.74 -8.61
C SER A 185 1.78 23.69 -9.99
N LYS A 186 2.03 22.50 -10.49
CA LYS A 186 2.66 22.29 -11.81
C LYS A 186 1.65 22.45 -12.94
N TYR A 187 0.38 22.17 -12.66
CA TYR A 187 -0.76 22.30 -13.59
C TYR A 187 -2.07 22.37 -12.78
N ALA A 188 -3.14 22.74 -13.44
CA ALA A 188 -4.47 22.79 -12.80
C ALA A 188 -4.93 21.40 -12.33
N PRO A 189 -5.58 21.29 -11.17
CA PRO A 189 -6.12 20.01 -10.69
C PRO A 189 -6.95 19.30 -11.77
N GLY A 190 -6.75 18.01 -11.92
CA GLY A 190 -7.42 17.17 -12.91
C GLY A 190 -6.81 17.21 -14.33
N ALA A 191 -5.97 18.18 -14.68
CA ALA A 191 -5.49 18.37 -16.05
C ALA A 191 -4.49 17.29 -16.51
N GLN A 192 -3.58 16.89 -15.64
CA GLN A 192 -2.53 15.90 -15.94
C GLN A 192 -2.34 14.93 -14.78
N MET A 193 -1.68 13.80 -15.04
CA MET A 193 -1.24 12.87 -14.02
C MET A 193 0.27 12.99 -13.80
N ILE A 194 0.67 13.36 -12.59
CA ILE A 194 2.05 13.23 -12.10
C ILE A 194 2.01 12.43 -10.81
N TYR A 195 2.66 11.28 -10.80
CA TYR A 195 2.80 10.48 -9.60
C TYR A 195 3.50 11.30 -8.51
N SER A 196 2.76 11.66 -7.46
CA SER A 196 3.21 12.57 -6.41
C SER A 196 3.09 11.92 -5.03
N ASP A 197 4.14 11.99 -4.25
CA ASP A 197 4.12 11.57 -2.84
C ASP A 197 3.30 12.53 -1.96
N TRP A 198 3.24 13.80 -2.35
CA TRP A 198 2.47 14.82 -1.64
C TRP A 198 0.98 14.52 -1.60
N ASP A 199 0.44 13.88 -2.65
CA ASP A 199 -0.96 13.46 -2.69
C ASP A 199 -1.30 12.55 -1.51
N LEU A 200 -0.44 11.59 -1.21
CA LEU A 200 -0.68 10.63 -0.13
C LEU A 200 -0.30 11.16 1.26
N ILE A 201 0.59 12.15 1.34
CA ILE A 201 0.83 12.90 2.58
C ILE A 201 -0.42 13.72 2.93
N LEU A 202 -1.03 14.43 1.96
CA LEU A 202 -2.28 15.17 2.20
C LEU A 202 -3.41 14.20 2.58
N LEU A 203 -3.55 13.07 1.91
CA LEU A 203 -4.56 12.07 2.27
C LEU A 203 -4.35 11.53 3.68
N GLN A 204 -3.11 11.25 4.11
CA GLN A 204 -2.81 10.90 5.50
C GLN A 204 -3.33 11.94 6.48
N LEU A 205 -3.01 13.23 6.25
CA LEU A 205 -3.42 14.31 7.15
C LEU A 205 -4.96 14.40 7.26
N ILE A 206 -5.68 14.18 6.16
CA ILE A 206 -7.14 14.09 6.16
C ILE A 206 -7.60 12.92 7.04
N LEU A 207 -7.04 11.73 6.84
CA LEU A 207 -7.43 10.53 7.59
C LEU A 207 -7.13 10.67 9.09
N GLU A 208 -5.98 11.24 9.45
CA GLU A 208 -5.61 11.52 10.84
C GLU A 208 -6.56 12.53 11.49
N LYS A 209 -6.93 13.59 10.78
CA LYS A 209 -7.89 14.60 11.27
C LYS A 209 -9.28 14.02 11.46
N LEU A 210 -9.77 13.23 10.50
CA LEU A 210 -11.10 12.60 10.57
C LEU A 210 -11.20 11.54 11.67
N SER A 211 -10.13 10.77 11.88
CA SER A 211 -10.14 9.68 12.87
C SER A 211 -9.75 10.11 14.28
N GLY A 212 -9.05 11.24 14.43
CA GLY A 212 -8.40 11.64 15.68
C GLY A 212 -7.26 10.68 16.09
N ARG A 213 -6.73 9.87 15.15
CA ARG A 213 -5.65 8.90 15.36
C ARG A 213 -4.51 9.17 14.41
N THR A 214 -3.28 8.82 14.78
CA THR A 214 -2.17 8.76 13.83
C THR A 214 -2.40 7.63 12.82
N LEU A 215 -1.85 7.75 11.61
CA LEU A 215 -2.10 6.80 10.53
C LEU A 215 -1.71 5.37 10.92
N ASP A 216 -0.58 5.16 11.58
CA ASP A 216 -0.11 3.86 12.06
C ASP A 216 -1.09 3.22 13.05
N THR A 217 -1.59 4.00 14.00
CA THR A 217 -2.61 3.54 14.95
C THR A 217 -3.91 3.19 14.22
N LEU A 218 -4.38 4.06 13.33
CA LEU A 218 -5.61 3.86 12.57
C LEU A 218 -5.57 2.55 11.76
N VAL A 219 -4.50 2.35 10.97
CA VAL A 219 -4.41 1.16 10.10
C VAL A 219 -4.17 -0.12 10.90
N ASN A 220 -3.43 -0.03 12.00
CA ASN A 220 -3.24 -1.16 12.89
C ASN A 220 -4.56 -1.61 13.51
N GLU A 221 -5.33 -0.70 14.09
CA GLU A 221 -6.61 -1.01 14.76
C GLU A 221 -7.70 -1.47 13.79
N ARG A 222 -7.74 -0.90 12.56
CA ARG A 222 -8.83 -1.12 11.62
C ARG A 222 -8.55 -2.16 10.55
N ILE A 223 -7.28 -2.48 10.30
CA ILE A 223 -6.89 -3.34 9.17
C ILE A 223 -5.98 -4.47 9.65
N PHE A 224 -4.79 -4.15 10.20
CA PHE A 224 -3.75 -5.16 10.40
C PHE A 224 -4.07 -6.11 11.54
N GLN A 225 -4.44 -5.59 12.71
CA GLN A 225 -4.80 -6.40 13.87
C GLN A 225 -6.02 -7.28 13.59
N PRO A 226 -7.15 -6.78 13.04
CA PRO A 226 -8.30 -7.63 12.71
C PRO A 226 -7.99 -8.73 11.69
N LEU A 227 -7.05 -8.50 10.77
CA LEU A 227 -6.59 -9.48 9.78
C LEU A 227 -5.54 -10.45 10.33
N GLY A 228 -5.00 -10.23 11.54
CA GLY A 228 -3.90 -11.01 12.10
C GLY A 228 -2.55 -10.77 11.42
N MET A 229 -2.35 -9.60 10.78
CA MET A 229 -1.11 -9.18 10.12
C MET A 229 -0.10 -8.64 11.16
N ALA A 230 0.39 -9.53 12.01
CA ALA A 230 1.16 -9.17 13.21
C ALA A 230 2.55 -8.57 12.90
N ASP A 231 3.11 -8.88 11.74
CA ASP A 231 4.42 -8.38 11.29
C ASP A 231 4.31 -7.11 10.43
N THR A 232 3.09 -6.62 10.16
CA THR A 232 2.86 -5.43 9.32
C THR A 232 2.69 -4.19 10.18
N ARG A 233 3.63 -3.23 10.06
CA ARG A 233 3.60 -2.02 10.88
C ARG A 233 4.52 -0.92 10.37
N TYR A 234 4.26 0.29 10.81
CA TYR A 234 5.23 1.36 10.78
C TYR A 234 6.24 1.18 11.93
N GLN A 235 7.44 1.69 11.77
CA GLN A 235 8.48 1.75 12.81
C GLN A 235 8.64 0.43 13.56
N PRO A 236 9.10 -0.64 12.90
CA PRO A 236 9.30 -1.94 13.56
C PRO A 236 10.22 -1.80 14.77
N PRO A 237 9.97 -2.57 15.85
CA PRO A 237 10.77 -2.49 17.06
C PRO A 237 12.24 -2.88 16.79
N ALA A 238 13.16 -2.30 17.55
CA ALA A 238 14.60 -2.47 17.34
C ALA A 238 15.05 -3.94 17.42
N GLU A 239 14.39 -4.73 18.26
CA GLU A 239 14.64 -6.16 18.42
C GLU A 239 14.28 -6.99 17.17
N TRP A 240 13.49 -6.45 16.25
CA TRP A 240 13.18 -7.10 14.98
C TRP A 240 14.24 -6.88 13.90
N LYS A 241 15.25 -6.09 14.19
CA LYS A 241 16.27 -5.66 13.20
C LYS A 241 16.85 -6.83 12.40
N ASN A 242 17.13 -7.96 13.06
CA ASN A 242 17.69 -9.15 12.43
C ASN A 242 16.71 -9.87 11.47
N ARG A 243 15.43 -9.49 11.45
CA ARG A 243 14.42 -10.00 10.52
C ARG A 243 14.14 -9.03 9.38
N ILE A 244 14.76 -7.84 9.39
CA ILE A 244 14.47 -6.77 8.44
C ILE A 244 15.57 -6.76 7.37
N ALA A 245 15.18 -6.79 6.11
CA ALA A 245 16.10 -6.57 5.00
C ALA A 245 16.55 -5.09 4.99
N PRO A 246 17.87 -4.81 5.14
CA PRO A 246 18.36 -3.44 5.09
C PRO A 246 18.17 -2.84 3.69
N THR A 247 18.14 -1.53 3.62
CA THR A 247 17.98 -0.81 2.37
C THR A 247 19.31 -0.19 1.92
N GLU A 248 19.38 1.10 1.75
CA GLU A 248 20.49 1.80 1.15
C GLU A 248 21.58 2.18 2.16
N VAL A 249 22.81 2.34 1.70
CA VAL A 249 23.86 3.02 2.47
C VAL A 249 23.73 4.53 2.19
N ASP A 250 23.18 5.25 3.17
CA ASP A 250 22.95 6.69 3.10
C ASP A 250 23.87 7.43 4.09
N SER A 251 24.89 8.09 3.56
CA SER A 251 25.84 8.83 4.38
C SER A 251 25.21 9.99 5.16
N THR A 252 24.11 10.56 4.67
CA THR A 252 23.40 11.67 5.34
C THR A 252 22.64 11.21 6.57
N ARG A 253 22.34 9.90 6.66
CA ARG A 253 21.67 9.25 7.80
C ARG A 253 22.61 8.34 8.62
N GLY A 254 23.92 8.49 8.42
CA GLY A 254 24.92 7.78 9.21
C GLY A 254 25.27 6.38 8.71
N GLY A 255 24.93 6.01 7.47
CA GLY A 255 25.33 4.74 6.87
C GLY A 255 24.17 3.85 6.45
N LEU A 256 24.22 2.56 6.80
CA LEU A 256 23.22 1.58 6.39
C LEU A 256 21.85 1.86 7.01
N VAL A 257 20.86 2.13 6.17
CA VAL A 257 19.45 2.32 6.56
C VAL A 257 18.83 0.95 6.81
N TRP A 258 18.61 0.64 8.08
CA TRP A 258 18.18 -0.68 8.53
C TRP A 258 17.19 -0.59 9.69
N GLY A 259 15.96 -1.07 9.46
CA GLY A 259 14.86 -1.03 10.44
C GLY A 259 14.19 0.34 10.57
N ILE A 260 14.58 1.29 9.73
CA ILE A 260 13.92 2.59 9.58
C ILE A 260 13.54 2.81 8.12
N VAL A 261 12.56 3.65 7.87
CA VAL A 261 12.04 3.91 6.51
C VAL A 261 13.13 4.43 5.57
N HIS A 262 13.18 3.87 4.36
CA HIS A 262 14.12 4.27 3.32
C HIS A 262 13.81 5.68 2.79
N ASP A 263 12.55 6.01 2.56
CA ASP A 263 12.13 7.31 2.04
C ASP A 263 12.49 8.44 3.01
N GLU A 264 13.25 9.41 2.52
CA GLU A 264 13.79 10.50 3.34
C GLU A 264 12.71 11.48 3.80
N ASN A 265 11.70 11.74 2.97
CA ASN A 265 10.58 12.61 3.35
C ASN A 265 9.69 11.92 4.39
N ALA A 266 9.43 10.62 4.23
CA ALA A 266 8.72 9.84 5.24
C ALA A 266 9.48 9.82 6.57
N TRP A 267 10.80 9.66 6.54
CA TRP A 267 11.66 9.75 7.73
C TRP A 267 11.57 11.14 8.38
N ALA A 268 11.64 12.21 7.57
CA ALA A 268 11.61 13.59 8.05
C ALA A 268 10.27 14.00 8.70
N ILE A 269 9.17 13.36 8.33
CA ILE A 269 7.85 13.58 8.96
C ILE A 269 7.56 12.63 10.12
N GLY A 270 8.58 11.87 10.58
CA GLY A 270 8.51 11.03 11.78
C GLY A 270 8.35 9.53 11.50
N GLY A 271 8.61 9.06 10.28
CA GLY A 271 8.63 7.62 9.93
C GLY A 271 7.24 7.02 9.67
N VAL A 272 6.16 7.76 9.93
CA VAL A 272 4.77 7.36 9.63
C VAL A 272 4.23 8.31 8.58
N ALA A 273 4.19 7.83 7.33
CA ALA A 273 3.78 8.65 6.19
C ALA A 273 2.77 7.91 5.30
N GLY A 274 1.85 8.66 4.69
CA GLY A 274 0.83 8.08 3.81
C GLY A 274 1.39 7.50 2.52
N HIS A 275 2.58 7.94 2.11
CA HIS A 275 3.21 7.52 0.87
C HIS A 275 4.28 6.43 1.05
N ALA A 276 4.86 6.26 2.26
CA ALA A 276 5.93 5.31 2.58
C ALA A 276 6.04 5.09 4.09
N GLY A 277 6.84 4.09 4.53
CA GLY A 277 7.15 3.84 5.94
C GLY A 277 6.57 2.56 6.51
N LEU A 278 5.69 1.88 5.79
CA LEU A 278 5.18 0.57 6.19
C LEU A 278 6.24 -0.51 5.99
N PHE A 279 6.36 -1.42 6.95
CA PHE A 279 7.11 -2.67 6.83
C PHE A 279 6.14 -3.84 6.85
N SER A 280 6.44 -4.88 6.09
CA SER A 280 5.60 -6.09 6.04
C SER A 280 6.40 -7.31 5.55
N THR A 281 5.74 -8.47 5.57
CA THR A 281 6.27 -9.76 5.13
C THR A 281 5.45 -10.31 3.96
N ALA A 282 6.01 -11.28 3.23
CA ALA A 282 5.25 -11.98 2.19
C ALA A 282 4.03 -12.73 2.76
N ARG A 283 4.12 -13.21 4.01
CA ARG A 283 3.03 -13.86 4.73
C ARG A 283 1.86 -12.91 4.98
N ASP A 284 2.11 -11.77 5.61
CA ASP A 284 1.07 -10.80 5.95
C ASP A 284 0.43 -10.19 4.71
N LEU A 285 1.24 -9.87 3.69
CA LEU A 285 0.71 -9.39 2.42
C LEU A 285 -0.17 -10.43 1.69
N SER A 286 0.09 -11.73 1.89
CA SER A 286 -0.78 -12.77 1.36
C SER A 286 -2.16 -12.77 2.02
N VAL A 287 -2.24 -12.49 3.33
CA VAL A 287 -3.51 -12.29 4.05
C VAL A 287 -4.26 -11.09 3.47
N PHE A 288 -3.56 -9.96 3.30
CA PHE A 288 -4.13 -8.76 2.71
C PHE A 288 -4.64 -8.99 1.28
N ALA A 289 -3.83 -9.63 0.42
CA ALA A 289 -4.22 -9.92 -0.95
C ALA A 289 -5.43 -10.85 -1.03
N GLN A 290 -5.49 -11.87 -0.15
CA GLN A 290 -6.65 -12.76 -0.07
C GLN A 290 -7.90 -12.05 0.45
N MET A 291 -7.78 -11.16 1.44
CA MET A 291 -8.88 -10.31 1.89
C MET A 291 -9.45 -9.51 0.73
N MET A 292 -8.61 -8.90 -0.10
CA MET A 292 -9.06 -8.16 -1.29
C MET A 292 -9.77 -9.06 -2.30
N LEU A 293 -9.26 -10.27 -2.59
CA LEU A 293 -9.88 -11.26 -3.47
C LEU A 293 -11.22 -11.77 -2.94
N ASN A 294 -11.36 -11.90 -1.63
CA ASN A 294 -12.59 -12.32 -0.98
C ASN A 294 -13.65 -11.20 -0.87
N GLY A 295 -13.45 -10.08 -1.54
CA GLY A 295 -14.38 -8.95 -1.46
C GLY A 295 -14.37 -8.24 -0.11
N GLY A 296 -13.21 -8.17 0.54
CA GLY A 296 -12.98 -7.40 1.75
C GLY A 296 -13.16 -8.17 3.06
N GLU A 297 -13.17 -9.50 2.99
CA GLU A 297 -13.32 -10.37 4.16
C GLU A 297 -12.20 -11.41 4.23
N TYR A 298 -11.72 -11.68 5.42
CA TYR A 298 -10.75 -12.72 5.67
C TYR A 298 -11.01 -13.39 7.03
N ASN A 299 -11.06 -14.71 7.04
CA ASN A 299 -11.30 -15.53 8.24
C ASN A 299 -12.46 -15.00 9.11
N GLY A 300 -13.55 -14.62 8.44
CA GLY A 300 -14.75 -14.11 9.10
C GLY A 300 -14.71 -12.64 9.53
N THR A 301 -13.59 -11.98 9.35
CA THR A 301 -13.45 -10.54 9.64
C THR A 301 -13.63 -9.73 8.37
N ARG A 302 -14.63 -8.84 8.34
CA ARG A 302 -14.86 -7.92 7.23
C ARG A 302 -14.18 -6.58 7.50
N ILE A 303 -13.32 -6.19 6.55
CA ILE A 303 -12.66 -4.89 6.54
C ILE A 303 -13.37 -3.92 5.60
N LEU A 304 -13.78 -4.40 4.42
CA LEU A 304 -14.37 -3.60 3.34
C LEU A 304 -15.56 -4.34 2.73
N ARG A 305 -16.43 -3.61 2.03
CA ARG A 305 -17.52 -4.18 1.22
C ARG A 305 -17.02 -4.53 -0.19
N PRO A 306 -17.57 -5.58 -0.82
CA PRO A 306 -17.19 -5.95 -2.18
C PRO A 306 -17.39 -4.82 -3.19
N ALA A 307 -18.46 -4.04 -3.07
CA ALA A 307 -18.75 -2.91 -3.94
C ALA A 307 -17.69 -1.81 -3.85
N THR A 308 -17.19 -1.53 -2.64
CA THR A 308 -16.12 -0.56 -2.43
C THR A 308 -14.83 -1.01 -3.10
N ILE A 309 -14.42 -2.28 -2.89
CA ILE A 309 -13.24 -2.83 -3.55
C ILE A 309 -13.39 -2.72 -5.07
N ALA A 310 -14.51 -3.19 -5.63
CA ALA A 310 -14.72 -3.16 -7.07
C ALA A 310 -14.62 -1.74 -7.65
N ARG A 311 -15.19 -0.74 -6.97
CA ARG A 311 -15.14 0.66 -7.39
C ARG A 311 -13.72 1.26 -7.27
N TRP A 312 -13.05 1.04 -6.13
CA TRP A 312 -11.75 1.64 -5.86
C TRP A 312 -10.61 1.02 -6.67
N THR A 313 -10.74 -0.23 -7.08
CA THR A 313 -9.73 -0.92 -7.89
C THR A 313 -9.99 -0.84 -9.39
N SER A 314 -11.11 -0.24 -9.82
CA SER A 314 -11.42 -0.01 -11.23
C SER A 314 -10.66 1.19 -11.78
N ARG A 315 -10.14 1.06 -13.00
CA ARG A 315 -9.45 2.12 -13.75
C ARG A 315 -10.33 3.36 -13.88
N GLN A 316 -9.78 4.54 -13.61
CA GLN A 316 -10.50 5.81 -13.54
C GLN A 316 -10.49 6.62 -14.86
N GLY A 317 -10.22 5.99 -15.98
CA GLY A 317 -10.23 6.63 -17.31
C GLY A 317 -9.42 5.83 -18.31
N LYS A 318 -9.62 6.09 -19.59
CA LYS A 318 -8.92 5.39 -20.68
C LYS A 318 -7.46 5.84 -20.80
N GLU A 319 -7.17 7.09 -20.51
CA GLU A 319 -5.86 7.75 -20.60
C GLU A 319 -4.96 7.56 -19.38
N THR A 320 -5.38 6.78 -18.40
CA THR A 320 -4.59 6.52 -17.20
C THR A 320 -4.63 5.05 -16.83
N SER A 321 -3.56 4.52 -16.22
CA SER A 321 -3.59 3.21 -15.57
C SER A 321 -4.10 3.28 -14.13
N ARG A 322 -4.41 4.48 -13.61
CA ARG A 322 -4.76 4.64 -12.20
C ARG A 322 -6.21 4.26 -11.92
N ALA A 323 -6.37 3.48 -10.86
CA ALA A 323 -7.59 3.37 -10.07
C ALA A 323 -7.46 4.31 -8.85
N LEU A 324 -8.37 4.25 -7.90
CA LEU A 324 -8.29 5.09 -6.69
C LEU A 324 -7.19 4.55 -5.75
N GLY A 325 -6.03 5.19 -5.79
CA GLY A 325 -4.82 4.79 -5.06
C GLY A 325 -4.04 3.63 -5.70
N TRP A 326 -4.69 2.76 -6.45
CA TRP A 326 -4.11 1.57 -7.09
C TRP A 326 -3.61 1.85 -8.51
N ASP A 327 -2.72 0.99 -8.99
CA ASP A 327 -2.38 0.88 -10.40
C ASP A 327 -3.09 -0.31 -11.05
N THR A 328 -3.32 -0.25 -12.36
CA THR A 328 -3.92 -1.33 -13.16
C THR A 328 -2.98 -1.69 -14.31
N PRO A 329 -3.08 -2.89 -14.91
CA PRO A 329 -2.20 -3.29 -15.99
C PRO A 329 -2.11 -2.25 -17.11
N SER A 330 -0.90 -1.89 -17.50
CA SER A 330 -0.61 -0.92 -18.56
C SER A 330 0.64 -1.34 -19.32
N LYS A 331 0.84 -0.81 -20.51
CA LYS A 331 2.02 -1.14 -21.33
C LYS A 331 3.30 -0.91 -20.51
N ASN A 332 4.16 -1.92 -20.51
CA ASN A 332 5.41 -1.95 -19.75
C ASN A 332 5.27 -1.91 -18.21
N SER A 333 4.07 -2.10 -17.66
CA SER A 333 3.90 -2.18 -16.21
C SER A 333 4.52 -3.46 -15.62
N SER A 334 4.74 -3.45 -14.31
CA SER A 334 5.23 -4.63 -13.57
C SER A 334 4.19 -5.75 -13.44
N ALA A 335 2.95 -5.51 -13.88
CA ALA A 335 1.92 -6.55 -14.00
C ALA A 335 2.27 -7.64 -15.05
N GLY A 336 3.24 -7.37 -15.92
CA GLY A 336 3.51 -8.24 -17.05
C GLY A 336 2.40 -8.19 -18.11
N ARG A 337 2.30 -9.22 -18.93
CA ARG A 337 1.44 -9.27 -20.13
C ARG A 337 0.09 -9.95 -19.92
N TYR A 338 -0.09 -10.73 -18.86
CA TYR A 338 -1.16 -11.71 -18.77
C TYR A 338 -2.12 -11.52 -17.59
N PHE A 339 -1.87 -10.54 -16.73
CA PHE A 339 -2.83 -10.12 -15.72
C PHE A 339 -4.10 -9.57 -16.38
N SER A 340 -5.29 -9.91 -15.86
CA SER A 340 -6.55 -9.46 -16.45
C SER A 340 -6.70 -7.93 -16.40
N PRO A 341 -7.51 -7.33 -17.27
CA PRO A 341 -7.79 -5.89 -17.22
C PRO A 341 -8.41 -5.40 -15.89
N ARG A 342 -9.02 -6.33 -15.12
CA ARG A 342 -9.57 -6.03 -13.79
C ARG A 342 -8.56 -6.17 -12.67
N SER A 343 -7.33 -6.56 -12.99
CA SER A 343 -6.27 -6.66 -12.01
C SER A 343 -5.85 -5.28 -11.51
N PHE A 344 -5.37 -5.25 -10.29
CA PHE A 344 -4.84 -4.06 -9.64
C PHE A 344 -3.62 -4.41 -8.79
N GLY A 345 -2.79 -3.45 -8.56
CA GLY A 345 -1.56 -3.66 -7.81
C GLY A 345 -0.82 -2.36 -7.56
N HIS A 346 0.40 -2.47 -7.09
CA HIS A 346 1.33 -1.36 -6.94
C HIS A 346 2.77 -1.86 -6.80
N THR A 347 3.71 -0.95 -6.95
CA THR A 347 5.14 -1.22 -6.74
C THR A 347 5.73 -0.32 -5.68
N GLY A 348 6.79 -0.78 -5.02
CA GLY A 348 7.60 0.01 -4.09
C GLY A 348 9.00 0.29 -4.65
N PHE A 349 9.54 1.46 -4.33
CA PHE A 349 10.85 1.90 -4.78
C PHE A 349 11.97 0.96 -4.32
N THR A 350 11.85 0.42 -3.13
CA THR A 350 12.80 -0.54 -2.53
C THR A 350 12.91 -1.87 -3.27
N GLY A 351 11.96 -2.18 -4.16
CA GLY A 351 11.96 -3.41 -4.96
C GLY A 351 10.75 -4.30 -4.72
N THR A 352 9.78 -3.84 -3.94
CA THR A 352 8.56 -4.57 -3.60
C THR A 352 7.47 -4.42 -4.66
N SER A 353 6.59 -5.40 -4.79
CA SER A 353 5.39 -5.34 -5.66
C SER A 353 4.31 -6.30 -5.18
N ILE A 354 3.06 -5.93 -5.43
CA ILE A 354 1.86 -6.75 -5.24
C ILE A 354 0.96 -6.58 -6.45
N TRP A 355 0.47 -7.69 -7.01
CA TRP A 355 -0.54 -7.71 -8.06
C TRP A 355 -1.62 -8.72 -7.74
N ILE A 356 -2.88 -8.31 -7.89
CA ILE A 356 -4.08 -9.07 -7.53
C ILE A 356 -4.98 -9.15 -8.75
N ASP A 357 -5.36 -10.35 -9.14
CA ASP A 357 -6.22 -10.63 -10.30
C ASP A 357 -7.54 -11.27 -9.84
N PRO A 358 -8.61 -10.51 -9.73
CA PRO A 358 -9.91 -11.04 -9.28
C PRO A 358 -10.56 -11.97 -10.30
N GLU A 359 -10.26 -11.86 -11.60
CA GLU A 359 -10.82 -12.76 -12.63
C GLU A 359 -10.21 -14.17 -12.53
N LYS A 360 -8.96 -14.26 -12.08
CA LYS A 360 -8.25 -15.54 -11.95
C LYS A 360 -8.15 -16.00 -10.48
N ASN A 361 -8.75 -15.23 -9.56
CA ASN A 361 -8.65 -15.45 -8.11
C ASN A 361 -7.21 -15.71 -7.68
N LEU A 362 -6.29 -14.82 -8.10
CA LEU A 362 -4.85 -15.00 -8.04
C LEU A 362 -4.16 -13.72 -7.55
N PHE A 363 -3.09 -13.87 -6.74
CA PHE A 363 -2.19 -12.79 -6.44
C PHE A 363 -0.72 -13.20 -6.56
N VAL A 364 0.13 -12.22 -6.80
CA VAL A 364 1.59 -12.36 -6.81
C VAL A 364 2.20 -11.24 -5.98
N ILE A 365 3.06 -11.62 -5.05
CA ILE A 365 3.85 -10.73 -4.20
C ILE A 365 5.33 -11.05 -4.47
N LEU A 366 6.11 -10.01 -4.78
CA LEU A 366 7.57 -10.08 -4.87
C LEU A 366 8.16 -8.97 -4.02
N LEU A 367 8.92 -9.34 -3.00
CA LEU A 367 9.61 -8.44 -2.11
C LEU A 367 11.12 -8.57 -2.34
N THR A 368 11.79 -7.47 -2.58
CA THR A 368 13.25 -7.38 -2.65
C THR A 368 13.71 -6.10 -1.98
N ASN A 369 14.96 -6.05 -1.60
CA ASN A 369 15.64 -4.82 -1.18
C ASN A 369 16.69 -4.39 -2.21
N ARG A 370 16.25 -4.24 -3.48
CA ARG A 370 17.12 -3.91 -4.62
C ARG A 370 17.96 -2.64 -4.41
N VAL A 371 17.53 -1.75 -3.52
CA VAL A 371 18.24 -0.52 -3.14
C VAL A 371 19.44 -0.77 -2.24
N ASN A 372 19.67 -2.00 -1.79
CA ASN A 372 20.86 -2.37 -1.04
C ASN A 372 22.00 -2.73 -2.04
N PRO A 373 23.19 -2.13 -1.93
CA PRO A 373 23.54 -1.02 -1.03
C PRO A 373 23.23 0.37 -1.63
N THR A 374 22.71 0.46 -2.88
CA THR A 374 22.47 1.73 -3.59
C THR A 374 21.18 1.72 -4.38
N ARG A 375 20.50 2.87 -4.40
CA ARG A 375 19.27 3.11 -5.18
C ARG A 375 19.47 3.12 -6.70
N GLU A 376 20.71 3.22 -7.17
CA GLU A 376 21.03 3.25 -8.61
C GLU A 376 20.76 1.91 -9.32
N ASN A 377 20.54 0.82 -8.56
CA ASN A 377 20.24 -0.49 -9.11
C ASN A 377 18.80 -0.56 -9.64
N SER A 378 18.62 -0.56 -10.95
CA SER A 378 17.32 -0.67 -11.65
C SER A 378 17.02 -2.06 -12.22
N ARG A 379 17.88 -3.07 -12.02
CA ARG A 379 17.78 -4.42 -12.62
C ARG A 379 16.56 -5.22 -12.16
N HIS A 380 15.86 -4.78 -11.11
CA HIS A 380 14.65 -5.44 -10.59
C HIS A 380 13.42 -5.29 -11.50
N VAL A 381 13.38 -4.29 -12.37
CA VAL A 381 12.20 -4.01 -13.22
C VAL A 381 11.85 -5.19 -14.15
N PRO A 382 12.79 -5.77 -14.91
CA PRO A 382 12.51 -6.96 -15.71
C PRO A 382 12.10 -8.18 -14.86
N LEU A 383 12.68 -8.33 -13.66
CA LEU A 383 12.36 -9.45 -12.77
C LEU A 383 10.89 -9.43 -12.34
N ARG A 384 10.34 -8.26 -11.98
CA ARG A 384 8.92 -8.11 -11.62
C ARG A 384 8.01 -8.62 -12.72
N ARG A 385 8.25 -8.20 -13.97
CA ARG A 385 7.46 -8.65 -15.15
C ARG A 385 7.60 -10.15 -15.38
N ALA A 386 8.82 -10.66 -15.34
CA ALA A 386 9.09 -12.06 -15.57
C ALA A 386 8.42 -12.97 -14.53
N VAL A 387 8.45 -12.59 -13.25
CA VAL A 387 7.75 -13.31 -12.17
C VAL A 387 6.24 -13.25 -12.39
N ALA A 388 5.69 -12.08 -12.69
CA ALA A 388 4.26 -11.91 -12.96
C ALA A 388 3.80 -12.76 -14.15
N ASP A 389 4.52 -12.74 -15.27
CA ASP A 389 4.22 -13.55 -16.46
C ASP A 389 4.31 -15.04 -16.16
N ALA A 390 5.38 -15.50 -15.48
CA ALA A 390 5.56 -16.91 -15.14
C ALA A 390 4.41 -17.46 -14.27
N VAL A 391 3.93 -16.68 -13.31
CA VAL A 391 2.81 -17.08 -12.46
C VAL A 391 1.49 -17.12 -13.23
N GLN A 392 1.26 -16.15 -14.11
CA GLN A 392 0.07 -16.11 -14.95
C GLN A 392 0.03 -17.27 -15.97
N GLU A 393 1.17 -17.60 -16.57
CA GLU A 393 1.32 -18.76 -17.46
C GLU A 393 1.08 -20.09 -16.74
N ALA A 394 1.40 -20.16 -15.45
CA ALA A 394 1.20 -21.35 -14.63
C ALA A 394 -0.24 -21.51 -14.10
N ALA A 395 -1.13 -20.55 -14.29
CA ALA A 395 -2.51 -20.59 -13.80
C ALA A 395 -3.38 -21.53 -14.65
N LEU A 396 -3.51 -22.79 -14.24
CA LEU A 396 -4.24 -23.83 -14.97
C LEU A 396 -5.73 -23.50 -15.10
N GLY A 397 -6.30 -23.76 -16.28
CA GLY A 397 -7.71 -23.53 -16.56
C GLY A 397 -8.12 -22.04 -16.63
N ALA A 398 -7.17 -21.11 -16.54
CA ALA A 398 -7.43 -19.68 -16.73
C ALA A 398 -6.99 -19.25 -18.14
N PRO A 399 -7.71 -18.31 -18.78
CA PRO A 399 -7.31 -17.83 -20.10
C PRO A 399 -6.00 -17.05 -20.01
N LEU A 400 -5.04 -17.40 -20.86
CA LEU A 400 -3.78 -16.66 -21.00
C LEU A 400 -3.96 -15.63 -22.13
N ILE A 401 -4.38 -14.44 -21.77
CA ILE A 401 -4.66 -13.36 -22.71
C ILE A 401 -3.61 -12.28 -22.57
N ASN A 402 -2.85 -12.07 -23.65
CA ASN A 402 -1.96 -10.92 -23.72
C ASN A 402 -2.78 -9.65 -23.97
N TRP A 403 -3.01 -8.86 -22.92
CA TRP A 403 -3.78 -7.63 -23.01
C TRP A 403 -3.05 -6.52 -23.80
N GLU A 404 -1.71 -6.55 -23.86
CA GLU A 404 -0.92 -5.59 -24.66
C GLU A 404 -1.19 -5.72 -26.16
N SER A 405 -1.61 -6.90 -26.62
CA SER A 405 -1.96 -7.13 -28.03
C SER A 405 -3.36 -6.64 -28.41
N ARG A 406 -4.15 -6.16 -27.43
CA ARG A 406 -5.54 -5.69 -27.62
C ARG A 406 -5.69 -4.17 -27.55
N GLN A 407 -4.59 -3.45 -27.38
CA GLN A 407 -4.50 -1.99 -27.43
C GLN A 407 -3.97 -1.53 -28.82
#